data_94c623ee17fd9d1dbe8fe85f90f37896
#
_entry.id   94c623ee17fd9d1dbe8fe85f90f37896
#
_cell.length_a   1.000
_cell.length_b   1.000
_cell.length_c   1.000
_cell.angle_alpha   90.00
_cell.angle_beta   90.00
_cell.angle_gamma   90.00
#
_symmetry.space_group_name_H-M   'P 1'
#
loop_
_entity.id
_entity.type
_entity.pdbx_description
1 polymer ?
#
loop_
_entity_poly.entity_id
_entity_poly.type
_entity_poly.pdbx_seq_one_letter_code
_entity_poly.pdbx_strand_id
1 'polypeptide(L)'
;MAVTLIAGITAAASAAAAAGTGAFFATLFSVTGLTAFAVGAGLSLISRALAPKLNLGAQLGGRSVMTREAAHSRKIVYGRARIGGNVVYLESSGTDNKYLYLVTAIAAHEIDAYEEVWFNDEKVWDGGSFTAAWKSPDTASTSPYVNLSFHLGNQTTADSGLVAASNKWTANHKLLDTAYMVVKLTHDVDKFAQGLPNISTVIR
;
A
#
# COMPACT_ATOMS: atom_id res chain seq x y z
N MET A 1 -28.64 -21.37 -5.45
CA MET A 1 -29.02 -21.48 -4.01
C MET A 1 -29.82 -20.30 -3.46
N ALA A 2 -29.71 -19.10 -4.00
CA ALA A 2 -30.55 -17.96 -3.61
C ALA A 2 -32.06 -18.16 -3.91
N VAL A 3 -32.39 -18.90 -4.95
CA VAL A 3 -33.80 -19.16 -5.39
C VAL A 3 -34.60 -19.97 -4.35
N THR A 4 -33.96 -20.91 -3.63
CA THR A 4 -34.64 -21.76 -2.65
C THR A 4 -35.03 -21.00 -1.37
N LEU A 5 -34.25 -19.99 -1.00
CA LEU A 5 -34.48 -19.17 0.20
C LEU A 5 -35.67 -18.21 -0.05
N ILE A 6 -35.74 -17.63 -1.25
CA ILE A 6 -36.85 -16.73 -1.66
C ILE A 6 -38.13 -17.50 -1.78
N ALA A 7 -38.08 -18.74 -2.29
CA ALA A 7 -39.26 -19.62 -2.36
C ALA A 7 -39.83 -19.99 -0.97
N GLY A 8 -38.94 -20.18 0.04
CA GLY A 8 -39.34 -20.47 1.41
C GLY A 8 -40.06 -19.28 2.08
N ILE A 9 -39.56 -18.07 1.89
CA ILE A 9 -40.17 -16.84 2.45
C ILE A 9 -41.46 -16.49 1.76
N THR A 10 -41.53 -16.63 0.44
CA THR A 10 -42.77 -16.38 -0.31
C THR A 10 -43.88 -17.40 -0.03
N ALA A 11 -43.53 -18.68 0.22
CA ALA A 11 -44.49 -19.69 0.63
C ALA A 11 -45.06 -19.43 2.03
N ALA A 12 -44.24 -18.97 2.98
CA ALA A 12 -44.69 -18.59 4.31
C ALA A 12 -45.58 -17.33 4.29
N ALA A 13 -45.24 -16.35 3.47
CA ALA A 13 -46.02 -15.13 3.31
C ALA A 13 -47.39 -15.37 2.65
N SER A 14 -47.48 -16.28 1.66
CA SER A 14 -48.74 -16.63 1.02
C SER A 14 -49.65 -17.44 1.93
N ALA A 15 -49.12 -18.29 2.79
CA ALA A 15 -49.88 -19.04 3.79
C ALA A 15 -50.44 -18.11 4.89
N ALA A 16 -49.71 -17.07 5.26
CA ALA A 16 -50.14 -16.07 6.24
C ALA A 16 -51.31 -15.20 5.73
N ALA A 17 -51.30 -14.87 4.45
CA ALA A 17 -52.39 -14.10 3.83
C ALA A 17 -53.74 -14.85 3.76
N ALA A 18 -53.66 -16.19 3.70
CA ALA A 18 -54.86 -17.04 3.60
C ALA A 18 -55.47 -17.44 4.96
N ALA A 19 -54.66 -17.45 6.06
CA ALA A 19 -55.07 -18.04 7.34
C ALA A 19 -55.16 -17.05 8.50
N GLY A 20 -54.96 -15.76 8.31
CA GLY A 20 -54.94 -14.74 9.35
C GLY A 20 -53.71 -14.77 10.23
N THR A 21 -53.53 -13.70 11.06
CA THR A 21 -52.29 -13.46 11.84
C THR A 21 -51.95 -14.58 12.85
N GLY A 22 -52.95 -15.28 13.39
CA GLY A 22 -52.71 -16.38 14.34
C GLY A 22 -52.00 -17.59 13.71
N ALA A 23 -52.38 -17.96 12.48
CA ALA A 23 -51.77 -19.07 11.78
C ALA A 23 -50.33 -18.75 11.29
N PHE A 24 -50.05 -17.48 11.05
CA PHE A 24 -48.69 -17.01 10.72
C PHE A 24 -47.71 -17.29 11.85
N PHE A 25 -48.06 -16.94 13.09
CA PHE A 25 -47.21 -17.23 14.23
C PHE A 25 -47.06 -18.72 14.51
N ALA A 26 -48.13 -19.52 14.33
CA ALA A 26 -48.08 -20.95 14.49
C ALA A 26 -47.14 -21.62 13.48
N THR A 27 -47.10 -21.14 12.23
CA THR A 27 -46.13 -21.64 11.21
C THR A 27 -44.69 -21.18 11.43
N LEU A 28 -44.50 -19.99 11.96
CA LEU A 28 -43.17 -19.48 12.32
C LEU A 28 -42.53 -20.28 13.46
N PHE A 29 -43.34 -20.70 14.44
CA PHE A 29 -42.87 -21.49 15.60
C PHE A 29 -43.05 -23.01 15.42
N SER A 30 -43.51 -23.46 14.24
CA SER A 30 -43.52 -24.87 13.89
C SER A 30 -42.05 -25.40 13.69
N VAL A 31 -41.90 -26.73 13.83
CA VAL A 31 -40.58 -27.37 13.59
C VAL A 31 -40.07 -27.01 12.19
N THR A 32 -40.93 -26.89 11.19
CA THR A 32 -40.56 -26.53 9.84
C THR A 32 -40.11 -25.04 9.72
N GLY A 33 -40.79 -24.13 10.45
CA GLY A 33 -40.38 -22.73 10.49
C GLY A 33 -39.07 -22.50 11.22
N LEU A 34 -38.84 -23.20 12.35
CA LEU A 34 -37.58 -23.15 13.12
C LEU A 34 -36.39 -23.73 12.33
N THR A 35 -36.59 -24.83 11.58
CA THR A 35 -35.53 -25.38 10.72
C THR A 35 -35.21 -24.44 9.56
N ALA A 36 -36.20 -23.82 8.93
CA ALA A 36 -35.97 -22.82 7.86
C ALA A 36 -35.21 -21.60 8.38
N PHE A 37 -35.55 -21.12 9.59
CA PHE A 37 -34.84 -20.01 10.25
C PHE A 37 -33.41 -20.40 10.63
N ALA A 38 -33.20 -21.59 11.22
CA ALA A 38 -31.87 -22.06 11.61
C ALA A 38 -30.96 -22.27 10.38
N VAL A 39 -31.49 -22.79 9.28
CA VAL A 39 -30.75 -22.92 8.02
C VAL A 39 -30.44 -21.55 7.42
N GLY A 40 -31.40 -20.63 7.43
CA GLY A 40 -31.22 -19.27 6.95
C GLY A 40 -30.18 -18.48 7.75
N ALA A 41 -30.25 -18.55 9.08
CA ALA A 41 -29.27 -17.93 9.97
C ALA A 41 -27.89 -18.59 9.83
N GLY A 42 -27.83 -19.93 9.75
CA GLY A 42 -26.59 -20.66 9.53
C GLY A 42 -25.90 -20.27 8.21
N LEU A 43 -26.65 -20.18 7.10
CA LEU A 43 -26.14 -19.76 5.79
C LEU A 43 -25.67 -18.29 5.80
N SER A 44 -26.34 -17.40 6.53
CA SER A 44 -25.92 -15.99 6.65
C SER A 44 -24.63 -15.84 7.45
N LEU A 45 -24.43 -16.67 8.49
CA LEU A 45 -23.20 -16.69 9.26
C LEU A 45 -22.03 -17.26 8.45
N ILE A 46 -22.28 -18.31 7.67
CA ILE A 46 -21.28 -18.90 6.77
C ILE A 46 -20.91 -17.92 5.65
N SER A 47 -21.88 -17.23 5.06
CA SER A 47 -21.62 -16.23 4.03
C SER A 47 -20.79 -15.07 4.58
N ARG A 48 -21.00 -14.69 5.84
CA ARG A 48 -20.22 -13.66 6.52
C ARG A 48 -18.80 -14.12 6.88
N ALA A 49 -18.64 -15.40 7.19
CA ALA A 49 -17.32 -15.99 7.45
C ALA A 49 -16.52 -16.22 6.16
N LEU A 50 -17.21 -16.49 5.04
CA LEU A 50 -16.61 -16.67 3.71
C LEU A 50 -16.57 -15.38 2.89
N ALA A 51 -17.21 -14.30 3.34
CA ALA A 51 -17.07 -13.00 2.71
C ALA A 51 -15.58 -12.60 2.77
N PRO A 52 -14.93 -12.32 1.64
CA PRO A 52 -13.57 -11.82 1.67
C PRO A 52 -13.58 -10.59 2.58
N LYS A 53 -12.76 -10.63 3.62
CA LYS A 53 -12.57 -9.47 4.49
C LYS A 53 -12.14 -8.34 3.56
N LEU A 54 -13.02 -7.36 3.36
CA LEU A 54 -12.68 -6.12 2.68
C LEU A 54 -11.51 -5.51 3.46
N ASN A 55 -10.32 -5.73 2.92
CA ASN A 55 -9.11 -5.14 3.48
C ASN A 55 -9.14 -3.65 3.13
N LEU A 56 -9.85 -2.87 3.94
CA LEU A 56 -9.90 -1.40 3.80
C LEU A 56 -8.50 -0.78 3.86
N GLY A 57 -7.53 -1.50 4.46
CA GLY A 57 -6.12 -1.16 4.37
C GLY A 57 -5.59 -1.23 2.93
N ALA A 58 -6.12 -2.12 2.10
CA ALA A 58 -5.73 -2.20 0.68
C ALA A 58 -6.37 -1.09 -0.17
N GLN A 59 -7.55 -0.59 0.21
CA GLN A 59 -8.14 0.59 -0.45
C GLN A 59 -7.45 1.91 -0.05
N LEU A 60 -6.89 1.98 1.16
CA LEU A 60 -5.96 3.05 1.56
C LEU A 60 -4.57 2.86 0.91
N GLY A 61 -4.27 1.66 0.40
CA GLY A 61 -3.02 1.29 -0.27
C GLY A 61 -2.75 2.02 -1.59
N GLY A 62 -3.76 2.63 -2.22
CA GLY A 62 -3.54 3.49 -3.39
C GLY A 62 -2.63 4.70 -3.11
N ARG A 63 -2.45 5.08 -1.84
CA ARG A 63 -1.51 6.11 -1.42
C ARG A 63 -0.08 5.61 -1.26
N SER A 64 0.12 4.31 -1.10
CA SER A 64 1.44 3.70 -0.93
C SER A 64 2.08 3.24 -2.24
N VAL A 65 1.38 3.35 -3.37
CA VAL A 65 1.90 2.98 -4.67
C VAL A 65 2.76 4.11 -5.24
N MET A 66 3.95 3.76 -5.68
CA MET A 66 4.84 4.64 -6.42
C MET A 66 4.29 4.86 -7.83
N THR A 67 4.20 6.11 -8.27
CA THR A 67 3.71 6.47 -9.61
C THR A 67 4.83 7.01 -10.49
N ARG A 68 4.66 6.90 -11.81
CA ARG A 68 5.60 7.40 -12.83
C ARG A 68 4.85 8.24 -13.87
N GLU A 69 4.07 9.18 -13.41
CA GLU A 69 3.28 10.04 -14.29
C GLU A 69 3.90 11.44 -14.37
N ALA A 70 4.08 11.96 -15.57
CA ALA A 70 4.66 13.28 -15.79
C ALA A 70 3.82 14.42 -15.22
N ALA A 71 2.51 14.23 -15.08
CA ALA A 71 1.54 15.20 -14.59
C ALA A 71 0.82 14.72 -13.32
N HIS A 72 1.54 14.03 -12.43
CA HIS A 72 0.95 13.58 -11.16
C HIS A 72 0.77 14.75 -10.20
N SER A 73 -0.39 14.80 -9.53
CA SER A 73 -0.66 15.81 -8.52
C SER A 73 0.27 15.65 -7.32
N ARG A 74 0.80 16.77 -6.83
CA ARG A 74 1.66 16.78 -5.64
C ARG A 74 0.85 16.42 -4.41
N LYS A 75 1.41 15.58 -3.54
CA LYS A 75 0.76 15.13 -2.31
C LYS A 75 1.03 16.13 -1.19
N ILE A 76 -0.01 16.45 -0.44
CA ILE A 76 0.09 17.15 0.84
C ILE A 76 -0.29 16.15 1.92
N VAL A 77 0.57 15.98 2.92
CA VAL A 77 0.42 14.98 3.97
C VAL A 77 0.43 15.66 5.33
N TYR A 78 -0.57 15.38 6.14
CA TYR A 78 -0.65 15.85 7.51
C TYR A 78 -0.52 14.69 8.48
N GLY A 79 0.40 14.84 9.44
CA GLY A 79 0.69 13.81 10.43
C GLY A 79 1.45 12.62 9.84
N ARG A 80 1.36 11.47 10.49
CA ARG A 80 2.08 10.25 10.13
C ARG A 80 1.32 9.44 9.07
N ALA A 81 1.96 9.16 7.95
CA ALA A 81 1.35 8.35 6.89
C ALA A 81 2.37 7.54 6.09
N ARG A 82 1.97 6.32 5.66
CA ARG A 82 2.73 5.55 4.66
C ARG A 82 2.24 5.94 3.26
N ILE A 83 3.13 6.44 2.44
CA ILE A 83 2.82 6.90 1.08
C ILE A 83 3.86 6.40 0.08
N GLY A 84 3.42 6.13 -1.14
CA GLY A 84 4.29 5.97 -2.30
C GLY A 84 4.55 7.33 -2.92
N GLY A 85 5.76 7.54 -3.42
CA GLY A 85 6.13 8.79 -4.09
C GLY A 85 5.87 8.77 -5.59
N ASN A 86 6.09 9.92 -6.22
CA ASN A 86 6.15 10.03 -7.67
C ASN A 86 7.61 10.01 -8.14
N VAL A 87 7.96 9.09 -9.04
CA VAL A 87 9.31 9.03 -9.62
C VAL A 87 9.45 10.17 -10.62
N VAL A 88 10.27 11.16 -10.26
CA VAL A 88 10.54 12.34 -11.08
C VAL A 88 11.83 12.21 -11.89
N TYR A 89 12.69 11.29 -11.52
CA TYR A 89 13.94 11.02 -12.23
C TYR A 89 14.36 9.56 -12.09
N LEU A 90 14.91 9.02 -13.17
CA LEU A 90 15.42 7.66 -13.26
C LEU A 90 16.64 7.64 -14.20
N GLU A 91 17.77 7.15 -13.71
CA GLU A 91 18.98 6.99 -14.50
C GLU A 91 19.76 5.75 -14.06
N SER A 92 20.27 5.00 -15.02
CA SER A 92 21.27 3.95 -14.77
C SER A 92 22.67 4.54 -14.93
N SER A 93 23.63 4.12 -14.09
CA SER A 93 25.00 4.59 -14.08
C SER A 93 25.98 3.49 -13.64
N GLY A 94 27.26 3.76 -13.86
CA GLY A 94 28.34 2.81 -13.56
C GLY A 94 28.63 1.84 -14.70
N THR A 95 29.70 1.06 -14.56
CA THR A 95 30.08 0.03 -15.53
C THR A 95 28.96 -1.01 -15.61
N ASP A 96 28.52 -1.36 -16.79
CA ASP A 96 27.44 -2.32 -17.08
C ASP A 96 26.08 -1.94 -16.42
N ASN A 97 25.84 -0.63 -16.25
CA ASN A 97 24.62 -0.12 -15.60
C ASN A 97 24.41 -0.68 -14.17
N LYS A 98 25.50 -0.87 -13.44
CA LYS A 98 25.50 -1.48 -12.11
C LYS A 98 24.56 -0.78 -11.09
N TYR A 99 24.36 0.52 -11.26
CA TYR A 99 23.56 1.31 -10.34
C TYR A 99 22.34 1.91 -11.04
N LEU A 100 21.22 1.90 -10.34
CA LEU A 100 20.01 2.57 -10.75
C LEU A 100 19.66 3.65 -9.72
N TYR A 101 19.59 4.88 -10.16
CA TYR A 101 19.20 6.03 -9.34
C TYR A 101 17.76 6.40 -9.61
N LEU A 102 16.98 6.53 -8.56
CA LEU A 102 15.61 7.02 -8.59
C LEU A 102 15.49 8.25 -7.69
N VAL A 103 14.86 9.30 -8.19
CA VAL A 103 14.41 10.41 -7.35
C VAL A 103 12.91 10.31 -7.22
N THR A 104 12.45 10.18 -6.00
CA THR A 104 11.04 10.01 -5.69
C THR A 104 10.55 11.19 -4.87
N ALA A 105 9.69 12.03 -5.47
CA ALA A 105 9.02 13.11 -4.79
C ALA A 105 7.92 12.55 -3.88
N ILE A 106 7.95 12.91 -2.60
CA ILE A 106 7.11 12.34 -1.56
C ILE A 106 5.98 13.30 -1.19
N ALA A 107 6.32 14.54 -0.78
CA ALA A 107 5.36 15.55 -0.40
C ALA A 107 5.73 16.92 -0.98
N ALA A 108 4.74 17.77 -1.26
CA ALA A 108 4.90 19.12 -1.78
C ALA A 108 5.04 20.17 -0.67
N HIS A 109 5.67 19.79 0.41
CA HIS A 109 5.96 20.64 1.56
C HIS A 109 7.09 20.01 2.38
N GLU A 110 7.61 20.77 3.33
CA GLU A 110 8.54 20.26 4.32
C GLU A 110 7.86 19.24 5.26
N ILE A 111 8.59 18.17 5.59
CA ILE A 111 8.19 17.13 6.52
C ILE A 111 9.18 17.07 7.68
N ASP A 112 8.76 16.55 8.84
CA ASP A 112 9.62 16.45 10.02
C ASP A 112 10.67 15.35 9.87
N ALA A 113 10.25 14.18 9.39
CA ALA A 113 11.13 13.02 9.30
C ALA A 113 10.65 11.96 8.32
N TYR A 114 11.61 11.17 7.81
CA TYR A 114 11.36 9.84 7.26
C TYR A 114 11.51 8.82 8.39
N GLU A 115 10.52 7.97 8.58
CA GLU A 115 10.52 6.98 9.66
C GLU A 115 10.78 5.55 9.16
N GLU A 116 10.27 5.20 7.98
CA GLU A 116 10.43 3.87 7.41
C GLU A 116 10.50 3.93 5.89
N VAL A 117 11.23 3.01 5.28
CA VAL A 117 11.21 2.76 3.82
C VAL A 117 10.85 1.31 3.56
N TRP A 118 9.96 1.12 2.60
CA TRP A 118 9.43 -0.17 2.22
C TRP A 118 9.60 -0.41 0.72
N PHE A 119 10.01 -1.62 0.37
CA PHE A 119 10.02 -2.11 -1.00
C PHE A 119 8.97 -3.19 -1.12
N ASN A 120 7.94 -2.93 -1.94
CA ASN A 120 6.71 -3.71 -1.94
C ASN A 120 6.13 -3.80 -0.50
N ASP A 121 6.06 -4.98 0.08
CA ASP A 121 5.57 -5.21 1.44
C ASP A 121 6.68 -5.51 2.45
N GLU A 122 7.95 -5.41 2.03
CA GLU A 122 9.10 -5.64 2.88
C GLU A 122 9.67 -4.32 3.40
N LYS A 123 9.84 -4.20 4.73
CA LYS A 123 10.53 -3.05 5.34
C LYS A 123 12.02 -3.17 5.09
N VAL A 124 12.58 -2.14 4.46
CA VAL A 124 14.00 -2.05 4.12
C VAL A 124 14.79 -1.29 5.18
N TRP A 125 14.22 -0.17 5.65
CA TRP A 125 14.85 0.76 6.59
C TRP A 125 13.85 1.26 7.63
N ASP A 126 14.27 1.47 8.88
CA ASP A 126 13.43 1.74 10.04
C ASP A 126 13.80 3.03 10.80
N GLY A 127 14.20 4.07 10.10
CA GLY A 127 14.51 5.38 10.67
C GLY A 127 15.96 5.58 11.11
N GLY A 128 16.77 4.53 11.15
CA GLY A 128 18.19 4.62 11.55
C GLY A 128 19.05 3.51 11.00
N SER A 129 18.45 2.36 10.73
CA SER A 129 19.18 1.18 10.27
C SER A 129 18.43 0.42 9.18
N PHE A 130 19.16 -0.35 8.39
CA PHE A 130 18.58 -1.33 7.47
C PHE A 130 18.14 -2.58 8.22
N THR A 131 17.04 -3.17 7.80
CA THR A 131 16.54 -4.43 8.38
C THR A 131 17.50 -5.60 8.04
N ALA A 132 17.37 -6.71 8.77
CA ALA A 132 18.31 -7.84 8.70
C ALA A 132 18.58 -8.36 7.28
N ALA A 133 17.56 -8.36 6.41
CA ALA A 133 17.68 -8.82 5.03
C ALA A 133 18.38 -7.82 4.09
N TRP A 134 18.55 -6.56 4.52
CA TRP A 134 19.03 -5.46 3.70
C TRP A 134 20.31 -4.82 4.19
N LYS A 135 20.68 -5.04 5.47
CA LYS A 135 21.89 -4.48 6.07
C LYS A 135 23.17 -5.14 5.56
N SER A 136 24.28 -4.40 5.67
CA SER A 136 25.62 -4.97 5.53
C SER A 136 25.94 -5.91 6.70
N PRO A 137 26.73 -6.97 6.51
CA PRO A 137 27.23 -7.79 7.60
C PRO A 137 28.00 -6.98 8.68
N ASP A 138 28.70 -5.93 8.26
CA ASP A 138 29.56 -5.14 9.14
C ASP A 138 28.83 -4.05 9.91
N THR A 139 27.73 -3.53 9.37
CA THR A 139 26.97 -2.44 10.00
C THR A 139 25.50 -2.40 9.57
N ALA A 140 24.62 -2.11 10.52
CA ALA A 140 23.19 -1.96 10.25
C ALA A 140 22.83 -0.63 9.54
N SER A 141 23.73 0.36 9.56
CA SER A 141 23.49 1.66 8.93
C SER A 141 23.76 1.69 7.42
N THR A 142 24.33 0.63 6.85
CA THR A 142 24.61 0.53 5.41
C THR A 142 24.00 -0.73 4.81
N SER A 143 23.77 -0.68 3.51
CA SER A 143 23.30 -1.82 2.71
C SER A 143 24.18 -2.00 1.48
N PRO A 144 24.53 -3.24 1.09
CA PRO A 144 25.22 -3.50 -0.17
C PRO A 144 24.31 -3.30 -1.38
N TYR A 145 22.99 -3.34 -1.18
CA TYR A 145 21.98 -3.32 -2.25
C TYR A 145 21.36 -1.94 -2.48
N VAL A 146 21.26 -1.15 -1.42
CA VAL A 146 20.50 0.11 -1.42
C VAL A 146 21.27 1.20 -0.69
N ASN A 147 21.27 2.41 -1.28
CA ASN A 147 21.65 3.62 -0.58
C ASN A 147 20.47 4.59 -0.63
N LEU A 148 20.18 5.22 0.50
CA LEU A 148 19.08 6.15 0.68
C LEU A 148 19.62 7.53 1.06
N SER A 149 19.14 8.56 0.36
CA SER A 149 19.39 9.96 0.73
C SER A 149 18.04 10.65 0.89
N PHE A 150 17.85 11.34 2.01
CA PHE A 150 16.58 11.95 2.40
C PHE A 150 16.68 13.46 2.37
N HIS A 151 15.67 14.09 1.78
CA HIS A 151 15.50 15.54 1.70
C HIS A 151 14.13 15.90 2.23
N LEU A 152 14.09 16.73 3.28
CA LEU A 152 12.87 17.01 4.04
C LEU A 152 11.96 18.07 3.40
N GLY A 153 12.38 18.73 2.35
CA GLY A 153 11.63 19.84 1.69
C GLY A 153 12.24 21.22 1.92
N ASN A 154 13.15 21.36 2.88
CA ASN A 154 13.83 22.62 3.21
C ASN A 154 15.23 22.77 2.57
N GLN A 155 15.61 21.87 1.70
CA GLN A 155 16.92 21.88 1.05
C GLN A 155 17.06 23.05 0.07
N THR A 156 18.23 23.67 0.08
CA THR A 156 18.62 24.76 -0.85
C THR A 156 19.57 24.28 -1.95
N THR A 157 20.07 23.05 -1.84
CA THR A 157 21.02 22.45 -2.78
C THR A 157 20.46 21.13 -3.31
N ALA A 158 20.90 20.73 -4.49
CA ALA A 158 20.63 19.40 -5.02
C ALA A 158 21.38 18.32 -4.23
N ASP A 159 20.90 17.07 -4.30
CA ASP A 159 21.62 15.92 -3.72
C ASP A 159 23.01 15.78 -4.34
N SER A 160 24.04 15.90 -3.51
CA SER A 160 25.43 15.91 -3.96
C SER A 160 25.87 14.54 -4.50
N GLY A 161 25.37 13.46 -3.92
CA GLY A 161 25.66 12.10 -4.36
C GLY A 161 25.09 11.83 -5.76
N LEU A 162 23.89 12.30 -6.01
CA LEU A 162 23.27 12.17 -7.32
C LEU A 162 23.94 13.07 -8.35
N VAL A 163 24.27 14.33 -8.00
CA VAL A 163 25.01 15.26 -8.89
C VAL A 163 26.36 14.68 -9.31
N ALA A 164 27.06 14.04 -8.40
CA ALA A 164 28.36 13.40 -8.69
C ALA A 164 28.24 12.13 -9.55
N ALA A 165 27.12 11.42 -9.45
CA ALA A 165 26.93 10.13 -10.11
C ALA A 165 26.19 10.21 -11.45
N SER A 166 25.42 11.26 -11.66
CA SER A 166 24.55 11.45 -12.82
C SER A 166 25.21 12.35 -13.87
N ASN A 167 24.95 12.04 -15.12
CA ASN A 167 25.33 12.90 -16.25
C ASN A 167 24.27 13.97 -16.57
N LYS A 168 23.06 13.83 -16.05
CA LYS A 168 21.90 14.70 -16.37
C LYS A 168 21.38 15.47 -15.17
N TRP A 169 21.51 14.93 -13.95
CA TRP A 169 21.14 15.63 -12.73
C TRP A 169 22.25 16.59 -12.32
N THR A 170 21.95 17.86 -12.29
CA THR A 170 22.93 18.91 -11.99
C THR A 170 22.57 19.64 -10.70
N ALA A 171 23.48 20.47 -10.22
CA ALA A 171 23.24 21.35 -9.05
C ALA A 171 21.99 22.25 -9.17
N ASN A 172 21.46 22.44 -10.37
CA ASN A 172 20.24 23.21 -10.59
C ASN A 172 18.95 22.44 -10.31
N HIS A 173 19.00 21.10 -10.20
CA HIS A 173 17.83 20.26 -9.92
C HIS A 173 17.59 20.14 -8.40
N LYS A 174 17.11 21.21 -7.78
CA LYS A 174 17.03 21.32 -6.31
C LYS A 174 15.75 20.77 -5.71
N LEU A 175 14.66 20.61 -6.45
CA LEU A 175 13.32 20.25 -5.95
C LEU A 175 12.94 21.05 -4.69
N LEU A 176 12.94 22.37 -4.80
CA LEU A 176 12.58 23.27 -3.69
C LEU A 176 11.16 22.99 -3.19
N ASP A 177 10.93 23.20 -1.90
CA ASP A 177 9.64 23.02 -1.23
C ASP A 177 9.01 21.64 -1.48
N THR A 178 9.87 20.63 -1.67
CA THR A 178 9.43 19.26 -1.95
C THR A 178 10.26 18.29 -1.16
N ALA A 179 9.61 17.53 -0.27
CA ALA A 179 10.27 16.40 0.36
C ALA A 179 10.47 15.28 -0.66
N TYR A 180 11.71 14.85 -0.85
CA TYR A 180 12.04 13.80 -1.79
C TYR A 180 13.11 12.86 -1.25
N MET A 181 13.17 11.68 -1.82
CA MET A 181 14.15 10.65 -1.49
C MET A 181 14.91 10.26 -2.75
N VAL A 182 16.22 10.18 -2.66
CA VAL A 182 17.08 9.57 -3.67
C VAL A 182 17.35 8.13 -3.25
N VAL A 183 16.99 7.20 -4.12
CA VAL A 183 17.22 5.78 -3.93
C VAL A 183 18.23 5.31 -4.97
N LYS A 184 19.39 4.84 -4.51
CA LYS A 184 20.36 4.17 -5.37
C LYS A 184 20.23 2.66 -5.14
N LEU A 185 19.86 1.93 -6.17
CA LEU A 185 19.83 0.48 -6.17
C LEU A 185 21.10 -0.04 -6.83
N THR A 186 21.77 -1.00 -6.18
CA THR A 186 22.84 -1.77 -6.80
C THR A 186 22.19 -2.95 -7.51
N HIS A 187 22.46 -3.14 -8.79
CA HIS A 187 21.92 -4.26 -9.55
C HIS A 187 22.47 -5.56 -8.95
N ASP A 188 21.60 -6.23 -8.25
CA ASP A 188 21.80 -7.59 -7.76
C ASP A 188 20.67 -8.43 -8.35
N VAL A 189 21.03 -9.42 -9.14
CA VAL A 189 20.08 -10.22 -9.91
C VAL A 189 19.06 -10.90 -9.01
N ASP A 190 19.47 -11.34 -7.85
CA ASP A 190 18.60 -12.07 -6.92
C ASP A 190 17.59 -11.15 -6.21
N LYS A 191 18.02 -9.96 -5.79
CA LYS A 191 17.17 -9.02 -5.05
C LYS A 191 16.14 -8.30 -5.94
N PHE A 192 16.49 -8.00 -7.18
CA PHE A 192 15.65 -7.21 -8.11
C PHE A 192 15.29 -7.96 -9.39
N ALA A 193 15.37 -9.30 -9.37
CA ALA A 193 15.05 -10.15 -10.54
C ALA A 193 13.63 -9.96 -11.08
N GLN A 194 12.69 -9.55 -10.23
CA GLN A 194 11.30 -9.27 -10.63
C GLN A 194 11.06 -7.82 -11.11
N GLY A 195 12.12 -7.05 -11.24
CA GLY A 195 12.08 -5.66 -11.68
C GLY A 195 12.13 -4.65 -10.54
N LEU A 196 11.79 -3.40 -10.85
CA LEU A 196 11.83 -2.30 -9.91
C LEU A 196 10.76 -2.46 -8.82
N PRO A 197 11.13 -2.45 -7.52
CA PRO A 197 10.16 -2.58 -6.45
C PRO A 197 9.27 -1.34 -6.36
N ASN A 198 8.05 -1.51 -5.85
CA ASN A 198 7.22 -0.41 -5.43
C ASN A 198 7.76 0.19 -4.14
N ILE A 199 8.22 1.44 -4.21
CA ILE A 199 8.86 2.14 -3.09
C ILE A 199 7.81 2.98 -2.38
N SER A 200 7.66 2.77 -1.07
CA SER A 200 6.84 3.60 -0.20
C SER A 200 7.60 3.95 1.08
N THR A 201 7.22 5.06 1.71
CA THR A 201 7.86 5.54 2.93
C THR A 201 6.82 5.98 3.94
N VAL A 202 7.14 5.83 5.23
CA VAL A 202 6.40 6.44 6.33
C VAL A 202 7.06 7.76 6.65
N ILE A 203 6.29 8.83 6.64
CA ILE A 203 6.72 10.19 6.96
C ILE A 203 5.90 10.77 8.11
N ARG A 204 6.47 11.78 8.74
CA ARG A 204 5.80 12.59 9.75
C ARG A 204 6.05 14.08 9.50
#